data_712f2104c7f6bdd2c90062735422eb81
#
_entry.id   712f2104c7f6bdd2c90062735422eb81
#
_cell.length_a   1.000
_cell.length_b   1.000
_cell.length_c   1.000
_cell.angle_alpha   90.00
_cell.angle_beta   90.00
_cell.angle_gamma   90.00
#
_symmetry.space_group_name_H-M   'P 1'
#
loop_
_entity.id
_entity.type
_entity.pdbx_description
1 polymer ?
#
loop_
_entity_poly.entity_id
_entity_poly.type
_entity_poly.pdbx_seq_one_letter_code
_entity_poly.pdbx_strand_id
1 'polypeptide(L)' 'MIDNRESEQTKLEQRKGMLIYEIASLVKDFPDTAPVLIEELVDIMFDEQIDHIEDVIVNHFGVEVYGEETV' A
#
# COMPACT_ATOMS: atom_id res chain seq x y z
N MET A 1 27.82 -10.38 17.21
CA MET A 1 27.64 -8.99 16.83
C MET A 1 26.35 -8.80 16.04
N ILE A 2 25.63 -7.78 16.34
CA ILE A 2 24.33 -7.54 15.72
C ILE A 2 24.51 -6.77 14.41
N ASP A 3 23.86 -7.28 13.38
CA ASP A 3 23.88 -6.62 12.09
C ASP A 3 22.88 -5.47 12.11
N ASN A 4 23.37 -4.24 11.96
CA ASN A 4 22.50 -3.08 12.00
C ASN A 4 21.45 -3.11 10.90
N ARG A 5 21.81 -3.67 9.75
CA ARG A 5 20.86 -3.73 8.65
C ARG A 5 19.70 -4.66 8.97
N GLU A 6 19.98 -5.78 9.59
CA GLU A 6 18.91 -6.68 10.01
C GLU A 6 18.01 -6.00 11.02
N SER A 7 18.62 -5.29 11.96
CA SER A 7 17.84 -4.59 12.98
C SER A 7 16.94 -3.54 12.38
N GLU A 8 17.47 -2.77 11.43
CA GLU A 8 16.68 -1.73 10.77
C GLU A 8 15.55 -2.33 9.95
N GLN A 9 15.82 -3.45 9.27
CA GLN A 9 14.79 -4.10 8.47
C GLN A 9 13.68 -4.66 9.35
N THR A 10 14.05 -5.21 10.51
CA THR A 10 13.04 -5.70 11.43
C THR A 10 12.16 -4.57 11.93
N LYS A 11 12.75 -3.43 12.25
CA LYS A 11 11.97 -2.28 12.67
C LYS A 11 11.04 -1.80 11.57
N LEU A 12 11.52 -1.80 10.34
CA LEU A 12 10.70 -1.39 9.21
C LEU A 12 9.51 -2.32 9.02
N GLU A 13 9.76 -3.62 9.15
CA GLU A 13 8.67 -4.60 9.03
C GLU A 13 7.62 -4.39 10.10
N GLN A 14 8.07 -4.12 11.31
CA GLN A 14 7.14 -3.87 12.41
C GLN A 14 6.32 -2.61 12.15
N ARG A 15 6.96 -1.55 11.68
CA ARG A 15 6.25 -0.32 11.37
C ARG A 15 5.23 -0.53 10.27
N LYS A 16 5.59 -1.31 9.26
CA LYS A 16 4.64 -1.61 8.19
C LYS A 16 3.43 -2.35 8.72
N GLY A 17 3.67 -3.35 9.56
CA GLY A 17 2.57 -4.11 10.14
C GLY A 17 1.64 -3.26 10.97
N MET A 18 2.22 -2.39 11.79
CA MET A 18 1.42 -1.51 12.62
C MET A 18 0.62 -0.53 11.77
N LEU A 19 1.24 -0.01 10.72
CA LEU A 19 0.56 0.92 9.84
C LEU A 19 -0.61 0.26 9.12
N ILE A 20 -0.40 -0.97 8.64
CA ILE A 20 -1.47 -1.71 7.99
C ILE A 20 -2.64 -1.88 8.96
N TYR A 21 -2.35 -2.26 10.18
CA TYR A 21 -3.38 -2.46 11.19
C TYR A 21 -4.14 -1.16 11.45
N GLU A 22 -3.40 -0.07 11.60
CA GLU A 22 -4.03 1.21 11.89
C GLU A 22 -4.90 1.68 10.73
N ILE A 23 -4.41 1.51 9.50
CA ILE A 23 -5.19 1.90 8.33
C ILE A 23 -6.45 1.06 8.23
N ALA A 24 -6.32 -0.24 8.46
CA ALA A 24 -7.48 -1.12 8.39
C ALA A 24 -8.52 -0.73 9.44
N SER A 25 -8.06 -0.42 10.65
CA SER A 25 -8.98 -0.01 11.71
C SER A 25 -9.65 1.32 11.37
N LEU A 26 -8.88 2.26 10.86
CA LEU A 26 -9.41 3.57 10.51
C LEU A 26 -10.47 3.45 9.41
N VAL A 27 -10.18 2.68 8.39
CA VAL A 27 -11.11 2.51 7.28
C VAL A 27 -12.37 1.78 7.74
N LYS A 28 -12.20 0.83 8.64
CA LYS A 28 -13.33 0.10 9.17
C LYS A 28 -14.30 1.03 9.92
N ASP A 29 -13.74 1.90 10.75
CA ASP A 29 -14.56 2.81 11.55
C ASP A 29 -15.05 4.01 10.75
N PHE A 30 -14.22 4.46 9.83
CA PHE A 30 -14.52 5.65 9.03
C PHE A 30 -14.23 5.37 7.56
N PRO A 31 -15.14 4.67 6.88
CA PRO A 31 -14.88 4.26 5.48
C PRO A 31 -14.59 5.42 4.54
N ASP A 32 -15.10 6.61 4.86
CA ASP A 32 -14.90 7.77 4.01
C ASP A 32 -13.44 8.20 3.94
N THR A 33 -12.62 7.73 4.88
CA THR A 33 -11.19 8.08 4.87
C THR A 33 -10.40 7.29 3.84
N ALA A 34 -10.93 6.17 3.36
CA ALA A 34 -10.17 5.32 2.45
C ALA A 34 -9.75 6.04 1.17
N PRO A 35 -10.65 6.74 0.47
CA PRO A 35 -10.23 7.43 -0.76
C PRO A 35 -9.15 8.46 -0.51
N VAL A 36 -9.24 9.17 0.60
CA VAL A 36 -8.25 10.19 0.93
C VAL A 36 -6.89 9.55 1.19
N LEU A 37 -6.88 8.49 1.98
CA LEU A 37 -5.63 7.78 2.27
C LEU A 37 -4.99 7.22 1.01
N ILE A 38 -5.81 6.64 0.15
CA ILE A 38 -5.31 6.05 -1.08
C ILE A 38 -4.70 7.13 -1.96
N GLU A 39 -5.37 8.26 -2.06
CA GLU A 39 -4.85 9.36 -2.87
C GLU A 39 -3.50 9.84 -2.36
N GLU A 40 -3.38 9.99 -1.04
CA GLU A 40 -2.11 10.41 -0.45
C GLU A 40 -1.01 9.39 -0.71
N LEU A 41 -1.34 8.12 -0.59
CA LEU A 41 -0.35 7.07 -0.81
C LEU A 41 0.10 7.03 -2.27
N VAL A 42 -0.83 7.16 -3.19
CA VAL A 42 -0.50 7.12 -4.61
C VAL A 42 0.33 8.35 -5.00
N ASP A 43 0.05 9.49 -4.39
CA ASP A 43 0.76 10.71 -4.72
C ASP A 43 2.25 10.61 -4.48
N ILE A 44 2.67 9.83 -3.50
CA ILE A 44 4.08 9.71 -3.17
C ILE A 44 4.76 8.52 -3.85
N MET A 45 4.03 7.82 -4.70
CA MET A 45 4.58 6.65 -5.37
C MET A 45 5.30 7.02 -6.66
N PHE A 46 6.36 6.28 -6.94
CA PHE A 46 7.04 6.37 -8.23
C PHE A 46 6.39 5.40 -9.21
N ASP A 47 6.75 5.55 -10.49
CA ASP A 47 6.15 4.74 -11.54
C ASP A 47 6.26 3.25 -11.26
N GLU A 48 7.42 2.81 -10.78
CA GLU A 48 7.62 1.39 -10.52
C GLU A 48 6.68 0.88 -9.44
N GLN A 49 6.45 1.71 -8.45
CA GLN A 49 5.55 1.32 -7.35
C GLN A 49 4.11 1.26 -7.82
N ILE A 50 3.73 2.21 -8.66
CA ILE A 50 2.38 2.22 -9.22
C ILE A 50 2.16 0.96 -10.07
N ASP A 51 3.13 0.63 -10.92
CA ASP A 51 3.04 -0.57 -11.73
C ASP A 51 2.89 -1.81 -10.87
N HIS A 52 3.65 -1.87 -9.79
CA HIS A 52 3.59 -3.02 -8.90
C HIS A 52 2.22 -3.16 -8.25
N ILE A 53 1.67 -2.04 -7.79
CA ILE A 53 0.35 -2.07 -7.14
C ILE A 53 -0.72 -2.46 -8.15
N GLU A 54 -0.63 -1.96 -9.37
CA GLU A 54 -1.58 -2.35 -10.41
C GLU A 54 -1.54 -3.85 -10.65
N ASP A 55 -0.31 -4.41 -10.71
CA ASP A 55 -0.17 -5.85 -10.90
C ASP A 55 -0.77 -6.62 -9.73
N VAL A 56 -0.55 -6.14 -8.52
CA VAL A 56 -1.11 -6.80 -7.34
C VAL A 56 -2.62 -6.81 -7.41
N ILE A 57 -3.22 -5.69 -7.78
CA ILE A 57 -4.67 -5.60 -7.85
C ILE A 57 -5.22 -6.56 -8.90
N VAL A 58 -4.60 -6.57 -10.07
CA VAL A 58 -5.05 -7.45 -11.14
C VAL A 58 -4.90 -8.92 -10.73
N ASN A 59 -3.76 -9.27 -10.17
CA ASN A 59 -3.47 -10.67 -9.85
C ASN A 59 -4.25 -11.17 -8.65
N HIS A 60 -4.46 -10.32 -7.67
CA HIS A 60 -5.14 -10.76 -6.44
C HIS A 60 -6.65 -10.64 -6.54
N PHE A 61 -7.13 -9.61 -7.21
CA PHE A 61 -8.57 -9.34 -7.21
C PHE A 61 -9.21 -9.53 -8.57
N GLY A 62 -8.41 -9.77 -9.58
CA GLY A 62 -8.95 -10.00 -10.92
C GLY A 62 -9.61 -8.77 -11.51
N VAL A 63 -9.23 -7.59 -11.05
CA VAL A 63 -9.80 -6.33 -11.51
C VAL A 63 -8.79 -5.64 -12.41
N GLU A 64 -9.24 -5.21 -13.58
CA GLU A 64 -8.38 -4.49 -14.48
C GLU A 64 -8.27 -3.02 -14.08
N VAL A 65 -7.05 -2.56 -14.00
CA VAL A 65 -6.81 -1.17 -13.60
C VAL A 65 -5.93 -0.44 -14.58
N TYR A 66 -5.63 -1.09 -15.71
CA TYR A 66 -4.74 -0.46 -16.67
C TYR A 66 -5.54 0.48 -17.53
N GLY A 67 -5.92 1.15 -17.32
CA GLY A 67 -6.54 1.85 -17.99
C GLY A 67 -7.40 2.27 -18.84
N GLU A 68 -7.47 2.56 -19.39
CA GLU A 68 -7.95 3.02 -20.04
C GLU A 68 -8.91 2.70 -20.62
N GLU A 69 -9.26 2.65 -20.64
CA GLU A 69 -9.98 2.51 -21.13
C GLU A 69 -10.61 2.38 -21.61
N THR A 70 -10.94 2.33 -21.73
CA THR A 70 -11.52 2.14 -22.16
C THR A 70 -12.31 2.24 -22.64
N VAL A 71 -12.60 2.45 -22.87
CA VAL A 71 -13.27 2.51 -23.38
C VAL A 71 -13.83 2.63 -23.74
#